data_b6fd6bdc48f3910a6ae591f7c6314f50
#
_entry.id   b6fd6bdc48f3910a6ae591f7c6314f50
#
_cell.length_a   1.000
_cell.length_b   1.000
_cell.length_c   1.000
_cell.angle_alpha   90.00
_cell.angle_beta   90.00
_cell.angle_gamma   90.00
#
_symmetry.space_group_name_H-M   'P 1'
#
loop_
_entity.id
_entity.type
_entity.pdbx_description
1 polymer ?
#
loop_
_entity_poly.entity_id
_entity_poly.type
_entity_poly.pdbx_seq_one_letter_code
_entity_poly.pdbx_strand_id
1 'polypeptide(L)'
;MGVWGADMEINEAKKYYPAFICSIMQTILELGIKGEYKGISAIIIPSLCDSLKTLGQNWKYAVKDIPFIPMTYPQNRKPDFGIKFTKAGYERVINDLTVATGAQFSEFALAESIKVYNEHNAAMRAFSEAAANADITAAERSDVFKSAWFMLPEEHTAIVKELTAELLAGPKSTRTARVLVSGILADAPGMLKIFDDNGIQIVADDVANETRQYRTDTPEMTNPVDALAQKFANMDNCTLLYDKEKKRVDYIIEQAKAHDAKGIIVLMTKFCDPEEFDYVPIKRACEQAGLLNLNIEVDRQMVNYEQAATMIQAFKEML
;
A
#
# COMPACT_ATOMS: atom_id res chain seq x y z
N MET A 1 11.35 -2.84 -7.68
CA MET A 1 11.34 -2.79 -6.20
C MET A 1 10.41 -1.67 -5.74
N GLY A 2 9.55 -1.93 -4.77
CA GLY A 2 8.74 -0.91 -4.09
C GLY A 2 9.46 -0.35 -2.86
N VAL A 3 9.33 0.96 -2.63
CA VAL A 3 10.04 1.63 -1.53
C VAL A 3 9.01 2.24 -0.58
N TRP A 4 8.87 1.67 0.62
CA TRP A 4 7.88 2.05 1.64
C TRP A 4 8.51 2.52 2.96
N GLY A 5 9.82 2.81 2.94
CA GLY A 5 10.58 3.13 4.14
C GLY A 5 10.84 1.90 5.02
N ALA A 6 11.41 2.13 6.17
CA ALA A 6 11.70 1.11 7.19
C ALA A 6 11.55 1.71 8.59
N ASP A 7 11.33 0.84 9.58
CA ASP A 7 11.35 1.25 10.98
C ASP A 7 12.80 1.54 11.38
N MET A 8 13.10 2.81 11.60
CA MET A 8 14.48 3.26 11.88
C MET A 8 14.51 4.65 12.50
N GLU A 9 15.62 4.96 13.13
CA GLU A 9 15.92 6.32 13.56
C GLU A 9 16.26 7.22 12.36
N ILE A 10 15.63 8.39 12.31
CA ILE A 10 15.85 9.39 11.27
C ILE A 10 16.75 10.49 11.82
N ASN A 11 17.88 10.73 11.15
CA ASN A 11 18.87 11.71 11.55
C ASN A 11 19.18 12.73 10.43
N GLU A 12 19.53 12.24 9.25
CA GLU A 12 19.95 13.08 8.13
C GLU A 12 18.74 13.70 7.41
N ALA A 13 17.66 12.94 7.20
CA ALA A 13 16.48 13.43 6.52
C ALA A 13 15.78 14.58 7.27
N LYS A 14 15.92 14.67 8.60
CA LYS A 14 15.40 15.79 9.42
C LYS A 14 15.92 17.16 8.97
N LYS A 15 17.07 17.22 8.29
CA LYS A 15 17.64 18.47 7.74
C LYS A 15 16.85 19.01 6.54
N TYR A 16 16.03 18.16 5.91
CA TYR A 16 15.30 18.45 4.68
C TYR A 16 13.79 18.56 4.88
N TYR A 17 13.28 18.16 6.06
CA TYR A 17 11.85 18.12 6.34
C TYR A 17 11.47 18.87 7.60
N PRO A 18 10.29 19.52 7.63
CA PRO A 18 9.69 19.94 8.88
C PRO A 18 9.23 18.71 9.70
N ALA A 19 9.05 18.91 11.01
CA ALA A 19 8.73 17.81 11.92
C ALA A 19 7.37 17.12 11.66
N PHE A 20 6.48 17.78 10.92
CA PHE A 20 5.12 17.31 10.61
C PHE A 20 4.99 16.60 9.25
N ILE A 21 6.09 16.13 8.67
CA ILE A 21 6.05 15.28 7.47
C ILE A 21 5.93 13.80 7.87
N CYS A 22 5.14 13.07 7.09
CA CYS A 22 4.96 11.62 7.20
C CYS A 22 6.31 10.90 7.28
N SER A 23 6.49 10.05 8.29
CA SER A 23 7.76 9.36 8.56
C SER A 23 8.16 8.37 7.46
N ILE A 24 7.20 7.86 6.68
CA ILE A 24 7.50 7.02 5.50
C ILE A 24 8.40 7.79 4.54
N MET A 25 8.07 9.05 4.24
CA MET A 25 8.87 9.88 3.33
C MET A 25 10.22 10.24 3.92
N GLN A 26 10.26 10.47 5.23
CA GLN A 26 11.51 10.75 5.93
C GLN A 26 12.45 9.53 5.89
N THR A 27 11.97 8.32 6.17
CA THR A 27 12.80 7.11 6.16
C THR A 27 13.25 6.74 4.75
N ILE A 28 12.42 6.95 3.73
CA ILE A 28 12.84 6.75 2.33
C ILE A 28 14.02 7.68 1.98
N LEU A 29 13.95 8.95 2.35
CA LEU A 29 15.05 9.89 2.12
C LEU A 29 16.27 9.54 2.94
N GLU A 30 16.12 9.17 4.22
CA GLU A 30 17.19 8.73 5.11
C GLU A 30 18.00 7.58 4.52
N LEU A 31 17.29 6.53 4.04
CA LEU A 31 17.91 5.38 3.38
C LEU A 31 18.65 5.79 2.10
N GLY A 32 18.08 6.72 1.32
CA GLY A 32 18.74 7.28 0.14
C GLY A 32 20.03 8.00 0.46
N ILE A 33 20.03 8.86 1.49
CA ILE A 33 21.22 9.61 1.95
C ILE A 33 22.30 8.65 2.48
N LYS A 34 21.91 7.59 3.18
CA LYS A 34 22.81 6.56 3.70
C LYS A 34 23.37 5.62 2.62
N GLY A 35 22.87 5.73 1.37
CA GLY A 35 23.34 4.89 0.27
C GLY A 35 22.78 3.47 0.26
N GLU A 36 21.71 3.19 1.04
CA GLU A 36 21.08 1.87 1.12
C GLU A 36 20.38 1.44 -0.20
N TYR A 37 20.17 2.39 -1.10
CA TYR A 37 19.65 2.12 -2.45
C TYR A 37 20.76 2.00 -3.51
N LYS A 38 21.99 1.72 -3.12
CA LYS A 38 23.09 1.50 -4.06
C LYS A 38 22.76 0.38 -5.06
N GLY A 39 22.94 0.67 -6.34
CA GLY A 39 22.62 -0.26 -7.44
C GLY A 39 21.28 0.00 -8.11
N ILE A 40 20.43 0.89 -7.58
CA ILE A 40 19.22 1.35 -8.25
C ILE A 40 19.59 2.38 -9.31
N SER A 41 19.09 2.21 -10.54
CA SER A 41 19.39 3.10 -11.67
C SER A 41 18.61 4.41 -11.63
N ALA A 42 17.41 4.42 -11.07
CA ALA A 42 16.56 5.60 -10.91
C ALA A 42 15.46 5.35 -9.89
N ILE A 43 14.90 6.42 -9.30
CA ILE A 43 13.70 6.36 -8.48
C ILE A 43 12.56 7.11 -9.15
N ILE A 44 11.39 6.48 -9.26
CA ILE A 44 10.16 7.12 -9.73
C ILE A 44 9.34 7.51 -8.49
N ILE A 45 9.04 8.80 -8.33
CA ILE A 45 8.24 9.28 -7.21
C ILE A 45 6.95 9.93 -7.74
N PRO A 46 5.78 9.38 -7.40
CA PRO A 46 4.50 9.93 -7.83
C PRO A 46 4.11 11.17 -7.01
N SER A 47 3.29 12.04 -7.59
CA SER A 47 2.78 13.26 -6.94
C SER A 47 1.39 13.08 -6.32
N LEU A 48 1.14 11.94 -5.65
CA LEU A 48 -0.19 11.61 -5.14
C LEU A 48 -0.57 12.39 -3.86
N CYS A 49 0.42 12.80 -3.04
CA CYS A 49 0.22 13.68 -1.89
C CYS A 49 1.35 14.71 -1.79
N ASP A 50 1.23 15.68 -0.90
CA ASP A 50 2.23 16.74 -0.76
C ASP A 50 3.54 16.23 -0.17
N SER A 51 3.49 15.26 0.73
CA SER A 51 4.69 14.60 1.27
C SER A 51 5.49 13.89 0.17
N LEU A 52 4.85 13.21 -0.79
CA LEU A 52 5.52 12.61 -1.95
C LEU A 52 6.13 13.66 -2.89
N LYS A 53 5.44 14.77 -3.13
CA LYS A 53 6.00 15.89 -3.91
C LYS A 53 7.24 16.46 -3.25
N THR A 54 7.20 16.63 -1.93
CA THR A 54 8.32 17.13 -1.13
C THR A 54 9.49 16.12 -1.15
N LEU A 55 9.22 14.81 -1.03
CA LEU A 55 10.24 13.78 -1.18
C LEU A 55 10.97 13.91 -2.51
N GLY A 56 10.24 14.00 -3.63
CA GLY A 56 10.85 14.13 -4.96
C GLY A 56 11.73 15.37 -5.11
N GLN A 57 11.33 16.51 -4.52
CA GLN A 57 12.16 17.72 -4.57
C GLN A 57 13.41 17.57 -3.68
N ASN A 58 13.26 17.08 -2.46
CA ASN A 58 14.39 16.90 -1.54
C ASN A 58 15.38 15.84 -2.03
N TRP A 59 14.90 14.80 -2.71
CA TRP A 59 15.74 13.76 -3.31
C TRP A 59 16.82 14.31 -4.23
N LYS A 60 16.46 15.28 -5.08
CA LYS A 60 17.40 15.93 -6.02
C LYS A 60 18.60 16.59 -5.33
N TYR A 61 18.42 17.05 -4.10
CA TYR A 61 19.47 17.74 -3.35
C TYR A 61 20.25 16.77 -2.47
N ALA A 62 19.58 15.79 -1.88
CA ALA A 62 20.14 14.92 -0.87
C ALA A 62 20.77 13.64 -1.45
N VAL A 63 20.20 13.10 -2.56
CA VAL A 63 20.61 11.82 -3.17
C VAL A 63 20.99 12.06 -4.63
N LYS A 64 22.24 12.39 -4.89
CA LYS A 64 22.69 12.83 -6.22
C LYS A 64 23.01 11.68 -7.18
N ASP A 65 23.34 10.52 -6.63
CA ASP A 65 23.81 9.37 -7.42
C ASP A 65 22.68 8.55 -8.03
N ILE A 66 21.43 8.78 -7.58
CA ILE A 66 20.24 8.09 -8.07
C ILE A 66 19.29 9.13 -8.65
N PRO A 67 19.13 9.22 -9.98
CA PRO A 67 18.25 10.20 -10.61
C PRO A 67 16.79 10.02 -10.19
N PHE A 68 16.10 11.14 -9.94
CA PHE A 68 14.69 11.19 -9.65
C PHE A 68 13.89 11.42 -10.93
N ILE A 69 12.94 10.55 -11.19
CA ILE A 69 11.98 10.65 -12.30
C ILE A 69 10.61 11.01 -11.72
N PRO A 70 10.07 12.21 -12.01
CA PRO A 70 8.76 12.61 -11.50
C PRO A 70 7.64 11.94 -12.28
N MET A 71 6.65 11.42 -11.55
CA MET A 71 5.37 11.01 -12.14
C MET A 71 4.24 11.86 -11.56
N THR A 72 3.71 12.78 -12.37
CA THR A 72 2.61 13.66 -11.97
C THR A 72 1.28 13.07 -12.41
N TYR A 73 0.39 12.84 -11.44
CA TYR A 73 -0.96 12.35 -11.68
C TYR A 73 -1.99 13.49 -11.66
N PRO A 74 -3.04 13.44 -12.51
CA PRO A 74 -4.13 14.40 -12.47
C PRO A 74 -5.06 14.14 -11.28
N GLN A 75 -5.56 15.19 -10.65
CA GLN A 75 -6.57 15.04 -9.60
C GLN A 75 -7.85 14.42 -10.19
N ASN A 76 -8.34 14.94 -11.30
CA ASN A 76 -9.50 14.37 -11.99
C ASN A 76 -9.02 13.39 -13.07
N ARG A 77 -8.80 12.13 -12.67
CA ARG A 77 -8.21 11.08 -13.51
C ARG A 77 -9.16 10.39 -14.47
N LYS A 78 -10.49 10.42 -14.19
CA LYS A 78 -11.51 9.61 -14.91
C LYS A 78 -11.91 10.14 -16.28
N PRO A 79 -12.09 11.45 -16.50
CA PRO A 79 -12.43 11.99 -17.82
C PRO A 79 -11.30 11.81 -18.85
N ASP A 80 -11.64 11.84 -20.13
CA ASP A 80 -10.71 11.69 -21.24
C ASP A 80 -9.46 12.56 -21.13
N PHE A 81 -9.60 13.81 -20.68
CA PHE A 81 -8.46 14.70 -20.51
C PHE A 81 -7.53 14.22 -19.36
N GLY A 82 -8.09 13.61 -18.32
CA GLY A 82 -7.32 13.04 -17.22
C GLY A 82 -6.57 11.78 -17.66
N ILE A 83 -7.20 10.92 -18.43
CA ILE A 83 -6.58 9.73 -19.03
C ILE A 83 -5.44 10.13 -19.96
N LYS A 84 -5.68 11.10 -20.86
CA LYS A 84 -4.65 11.63 -21.77
C LYS A 84 -3.48 12.26 -21.02
N PHE A 85 -3.75 13.00 -19.95
CA PHE A 85 -2.69 13.56 -19.09
C PHE A 85 -1.84 12.46 -18.44
N THR A 86 -2.48 11.41 -17.93
CA THR A 86 -1.80 10.26 -17.32
C THR A 86 -0.95 9.52 -18.35
N LYS A 87 -1.48 9.28 -19.56
CA LYS A 87 -0.73 8.68 -20.67
C LYS A 87 0.53 9.47 -20.99
N ALA A 88 0.40 10.76 -21.20
CA ALA A 88 1.56 11.65 -21.47
C ALA A 88 2.58 11.65 -20.32
N GLY A 89 2.12 11.44 -19.09
CA GLY A 89 2.98 11.25 -17.92
C GLY A 89 3.77 9.94 -18.01
N TYR A 90 3.14 8.83 -18.36
CA TYR A 90 3.82 7.55 -18.56
C TYR A 90 4.81 7.58 -19.72
N GLU A 91 4.46 8.20 -20.84
CA GLU A 91 5.38 8.37 -21.98
C GLU A 91 6.65 9.14 -21.57
N ARG A 92 6.52 10.18 -20.74
CA ARG A 92 7.69 10.89 -20.18
C ARG A 92 8.52 10.00 -19.27
N VAL A 93 7.88 9.25 -18.37
CA VAL A 93 8.58 8.31 -17.47
C VAL A 93 9.34 7.26 -18.29
N ILE A 94 8.75 6.73 -19.36
CA ILE A 94 9.40 5.78 -20.26
C ILE A 94 10.66 6.41 -20.87
N ASN A 95 10.58 7.63 -21.39
CA ASN A 95 11.72 8.34 -21.96
C ASN A 95 12.82 8.58 -20.92
N ASP A 96 12.44 9.06 -19.72
CA ASP A 96 13.40 9.34 -18.65
C ASP A 96 14.08 8.05 -18.15
N LEU A 97 13.33 6.93 -18.07
CA LEU A 97 13.91 5.62 -17.76
C LEU A 97 14.87 5.13 -18.84
N THR A 98 14.53 5.30 -20.11
CA THR A 98 15.42 4.97 -21.24
C THR A 98 16.73 5.74 -21.11
N VAL A 99 16.67 7.03 -20.81
CA VAL A 99 17.88 7.86 -20.61
C VAL A 99 18.67 7.40 -19.39
N ALA A 100 18.01 7.12 -18.27
CA ALA A 100 18.68 6.76 -17.03
C ALA A 100 19.32 5.37 -17.04
N THR A 101 18.74 4.42 -17.78
CA THR A 101 19.15 3.01 -17.76
C THR A 101 19.85 2.56 -19.05
N GLY A 102 19.67 3.28 -20.16
CA GLY A 102 20.08 2.83 -21.50
C GLY A 102 19.21 1.72 -22.09
N ALA A 103 18.19 1.26 -21.38
CA ALA A 103 17.28 0.21 -21.86
C ALA A 103 16.36 0.74 -22.94
N GLN A 104 16.05 -0.14 -23.93
CA GLN A 104 15.10 0.22 -25.00
C GLN A 104 13.66 -0.12 -24.57
N PHE A 105 12.75 0.81 -24.76
CA PHE A 105 11.33 0.56 -24.54
C PHE A 105 10.74 -0.30 -25.70
N SER A 106 9.86 -1.22 -25.33
CA SER A 106 9.09 -2.04 -26.27
C SER A 106 7.64 -2.14 -25.83
N GLU A 107 6.70 -1.72 -26.68
CA GLU A 107 5.27 -1.88 -26.41
C GLU A 107 4.88 -3.35 -26.26
N PHE A 108 5.50 -4.25 -27.03
CA PHE A 108 5.28 -5.68 -26.90
C PHE A 108 5.70 -6.19 -25.52
N ALA A 109 6.89 -5.82 -25.04
CA ALA A 109 7.35 -6.22 -23.71
C ALA A 109 6.47 -5.64 -22.61
N LEU A 110 5.98 -4.40 -22.76
CA LEU A 110 5.03 -3.80 -21.81
C LEU A 110 3.70 -4.57 -21.79
N ALA A 111 3.18 -4.96 -22.97
CA ALA A 111 1.93 -5.73 -23.05
C ALA A 111 2.08 -7.11 -22.37
N GLU A 112 3.20 -7.80 -22.55
CA GLU A 112 3.47 -9.05 -21.84
C GLU A 112 3.62 -8.83 -20.32
N SER A 113 4.32 -7.78 -19.90
CA SER A 113 4.41 -7.41 -18.48
C SER A 113 3.04 -7.13 -17.85
N ILE A 114 2.13 -6.49 -18.56
CA ILE A 114 0.76 -6.25 -18.10
C ILE A 114 0.05 -7.59 -17.77
N LYS A 115 0.21 -8.61 -18.61
CA LYS A 115 -0.38 -9.94 -18.35
C LYS A 115 0.18 -10.56 -17.08
N VAL A 116 1.50 -10.50 -16.93
CA VAL A 116 2.20 -11.00 -15.74
C VAL A 116 1.70 -10.30 -14.48
N TYR A 117 1.59 -8.97 -14.48
CA TYR A 117 1.08 -8.21 -13.32
C TYR A 117 -0.40 -8.46 -13.05
N ASN A 118 -1.23 -8.65 -14.06
CA ASN A 118 -2.64 -9.01 -13.85
C ASN A 118 -2.77 -10.42 -13.25
N GLU A 119 -1.95 -11.37 -13.67
CA GLU A 119 -1.88 -12.69 -13.06
C GLU A 119 -1.42 -12.63 -11.61
N HIS A 120 -0.39 -11.84 -11.32
CA HIS A 120 0.08 -11.58 -9.97
C HIS A 120 -1.01 -10.96 -9.09
N ASN A 121 -1.73 -9.94 -9.59
CA ASN A 121 -2.85 -9.34 -8.88
C ASN A 121 -3.92 -10.39 -8.51
N ALA A 122 -4.26 -11.26 -9.46
CA ALA A 122 -5.23 -12.33 -9.23
C ALA A 122 -4.76 -13.32 -8.15
N ALA A 123 -3.47 -13.70 -8.16
CA ALA A 123 -2.88 -14.56 -7.14
C ALA A 123 -2.90 -13.90 -5.75
N MET A 124 -2.55 -12.63 -5.66
CA MET A 124 -2.57 -11.87 -4.40
C MET A 124 -3.99 -11.69 -3.84
N ARG A 125 -4.99 -11.49 -4.68
CA ARG A 125 -6.39 -11.50 -4.26
C ARG A 125 -6.81 -12.87 -3.73
N ALA A 126 -6.46 -13.94 -4.42
CA ALA A 126 -6.77 -15.31 -3.98
C ALA A 126 -6.09 -15.65 -2.64
N PHE A 127 -4.83 -15.22 -2.45
CA PHE A 127 -4.13 -15.34 -1.18
C PHE A 127 -4.86 -14.62 -0.06
N SER A 128 -5.25 -13.36 -0.28
CA SER A 128 -5.97 -12.57 0.73
C SER A 128 -7.28 -13.25 1.18
N GLU A 129 -8.05 -13.80 0.24
CA GLU A 129 -9.27 -14.55 0.52
C GLU A 129 -9.00 -15.85 1.31
N ALA A 130 -7.94 -16.59 0.96
CA ALA A 130 -7.55 -17.80 1.67
C ALA A 130 -7.09 -17.50 3.10
N ALA A 131 -6.25 -16.47 3.28
CA ALA A 131 -5.71 -16.03 4.55
C ALA A 131 -6.79 -15.55 5.54
N ALA A 132 -7.91 -15.02 5.04
CA ALA A 132 -9.01 -14.53 5.87
C ALA A 132 -9.56 -15.58 6.86
N ASN A 133 -9.47 -16.88 6.51
CA ASN A 133 -10.01 -17.97 7.30
C ASN A 133 -8.98 -19.07 7.64
N ALA A 134 -7.74 -18.95 7.19
CA ALA A 134 -6.67 -19.89 7.48
C ALA A 134 -5.99 -19.57 8.83
N ASP A 135 -5.33 -20.58 9.42
CA ASP A 135 -4.49 -20.37 10.59
C ASP A 135 -3.11 -19.83 10.17
N ILE A 136 -3.10 -18.56 9.84
CA ILE A 136 -1.91 -17.77 9.49
C ILE A 136 -1.79 -16.60 10.47
N THR A 137 -0.58 -16.27 10.89
CA THR A 137 -0.31 -15.10 11.75
C THR A 137 -0.38 -13.79 10.96
N ALA A 138 -0.56 -12.68 11.66
CA ALA A 138 -0.50 -11.35 11.05
C ALA A 138 0.89 -11.06 10.46
N ALA A 139 1.95 -11.55 11.11
CA ALA A 139 3.33 -11.43 10.65
C ALA A 139 3.55 -12.19 9.34
N GLU A 140 3.19 -13.47 9.27
CA GLU A 140 3.32 -14.30 8.06
C GLU A 140 2.53 -13.71 6.88
N ARG A 141 1.29 -13.26 7.15
CA ARG A 141 0.46 -12.59 6.14
C ARG A 141 1.15 -11.32 5.59
N SER A 142 1.69 -10.48 6.47
CA SER A 142 2.40 -9.26 6.08
C SER A 142 3.65 -9.55 5.27
N ASP A 143 4.40 -10.60 5.59
CA ASP A 143 5.60 -11.01 4.88
C ASP A 143 5.31 -11.39 3.42
N VAL A 144 4.17 -12.02 3.13
CA VAL A 144 3.74 -12.31 1.76
C VAL A 144 3.49 -11.02 0.97
N PHE A 145 2.80 -10.03 1.54
CA PHE A 145 2.61 -8.74 0.87
C PHE A 145 3.92 -7.97 0.71
N LYS A 146 4.78 -8.02 1.72
CA LYS A 146 6.06 -7.32 1.73
C LYS A 146 7.05 -7.89 0.72
N SER A 147 7.13 -9.22 0.59
CA SER A 147 8.03 -9.88 -0.36
C SER A 147 7.71 -9.55 -1.82
N ALA A 148 6.46 -9.26 -2.16
CA ALA A 148 6.04 -8.82 -3.49
C ALA A 148 6.75 -7.55 -3.98
N TRP A 149 7.25 -6.71 -3.08
CA TRP A 149 7.96 -5.48 -3.42
C TRP A 149 9.44 -5.70 -3.79
N PHE A 150 9.97 -6.90 -3.51
CA PHE A 150 11.40 -7.23 -3.66
C PHE A 150 11.67 -8.40 -4.61
N MET A 151 10.63 -9.13 -5.02
CA MET A 151 10.71 -10.27 -5.92
C MET A 151 10.22 -9.91 -7.33
N LEU A 152 10.60 -10.70 -8.32
CA LEU A 152 9.97 -10.63 -9.64
C LEU A 152 8.53 -11.14 -9.56
N PRO A 153 7.57 -10.49 -10.23
CA PRO A 153 6.16 -10.88 -10.14
C PRO A 153 5.90 -12.34 -10.52
N GLU A 154 6.63 -12.88 -11.51
CA GLU A 154 6.50 -14.27 -11.95
C GLU A 154 6.89 -15.27 -10.86
N GLU A 155 8.02 -15.02 -10.19
CA GLU A 155 8.54 -15.86 -9.10
C GLU A 155 7.61 -15.78 -7.89
N HIS A 156 7.22 -14.56 -7.51
CA HIS A 156 6.32 -14.34 -6.40
C HIS A 156 4.93 -14.97 -6.65
N THR A 157 4.41 -14.86 -7.88
CA THR A 157 3.12 -15.47 -8.24
C THR A 157 3.13 -16.98 -8.06
N ALA A 158 4.22 -17.66 -8.44
CA ALA A 158 4.34 -19.11 -8.26
C ALA A 158 4.27 -19.51 -6.78
N ILE A 159 5.05 -18.83 -5.94
CA ILE A 159 5.09 -19.06 -4.49
C ILE A 159 3.73 -18.77 -3.84
N VAL A 160 3.10 -17.65 -4.19
CA VAL A 160 1.79 -17.25 -3.63
C VAL A 160 0.69 -18.24 -4.00
N LYS A 161 0.69 -18.77 -5.23
CA LYS A 161 -0.28 -19.81 -5.64
C LYS A 161 -0.11 -21.11 -4.84
N GLU A 162 1.13 -21.55 -4.62
CA GLU A 162 1.44 -22.73 -3.80
C GLU A 162 0.98 -22.51 -2.35
N LEU A 163 1.40 -21.41 -1.74
CA LEU A 163 0.99 -21.05 -0.39
C LEU A 163 -0.53 -20.94 -0.24
N THR A 164 -1.21 -20.35 -1.22
CA THR A 164 -2.68 -20.25 -1.23
C THR A 164 -3.33 -21.63 -1.21
N ALA A 165 -2.81 -22.58 -2.01
CA ALA A 165 -3.32 -23.95 -2.01
C ALA A 165 -3.09 -24.65 -0.66
N GLU A 166 -1.94 -24.45 -0.04
CA GLU A 166 -1.64 -24.97 1.32
C GLU A 166 -2.59 -24.38 2.37
N LEU A 167 -2.83 -23.07 2.36
CA LEU A 167 -3.76 -22.41 3.29
C LEU A 167 -5.21 -22.91 3.11
N LEU A 168 -5.64 -23.17 1.89
CA LEU A 168 -6.98 -23.73 1.62
C LEU A 168 -7.13 -25.16 2.09
N ALA A 169 -6.07 -25.96 2.01
CA ALA A 169 -6.05 -27.36 2.46
C ALA A 169 -5.75 -27.49 3.97
N GLY A 170 -5.16 -26.48 4.57
CA GLY A 170 -4.71 -26.46 5.96
C GLY A 170 -5.82 -26.19 6.98
N PRO A 171 -5.44 -26.08 8.26
CA PRO A 171 -6.38 -25.80 9.34
C PRO A 171 -7.01 -24.42 9.20
N LYS A 172 -8.28 -24.33 9.58
CA LYS A 172 -8.97 -23.03 9.68
C LYS A 172 -8.61 -22.35 10.99
N SER A 173 -8.55 -21.04 10.95
CA SER A 173 -8.33 -20.24 12.15
C SER A 173 -9.44 -20.44 13.17
N THR A 174 -9.05 -20.58 14.43
CA THR A 174 -9.95 -20.63 15.59
C THR A 174 -10.04 -19.27 16.31
N ARG A 175 -9.34 -18.25 15.80
CA ARG A 175 -9.35 -16.90 16.37
C ARG A 175 -10.72 -16.25 16.15
N THR A 176 -11.27 -15.71 17.24
CA THR A 176 -12.62 -15.10 17.23
C THR A 176 -12.57 -13.57 17.03
N ALA A 177 -11.44 -12.93 17.36
CA ALA A 177 -11.25 -11.50 17.19
C ALA A 177 -10.97 -11.17 15.71
N ARG A 178 -12.00 -11.19 14.89
CA ARG A 178 -11.96 -10.99 13.44
C ARG A 178 -12.06 -9.51 13.12
N VAL A 179 -11.06 -8.96 12.42
CA VAL A 179 -10.99 -7.52 12.13
C VAL A 179 -10.66 -7.24 10.66
N LEU A 180 -11.12 -6.08 10.17
CA LEU A 180 -10.56 -5.44 8.99
C LEU A 180 -9.51 -4.42 9.44
N VAL A 181 -8.35 -4.41 8.78
CA VAL A 181 -7.29 -3.42 9.01
C VAL A 181 -7.26 -2.41 7.86
N SER A 182 -7.19 -1.12 8.17
CA SER A 182 -7.08 -0.04 7.18
C SER A 182 -5.89 0.87 7.50
N GLY A 183 -5.25 1.43 6.50
CA GLY A 183 -4.10 2.34 6.66
C GLY A 183 -3.23 2.45 5.43
N ILE A 184 -2.10 3.15 5.57
CA ILE A 184 -1.07 3.18 4.54
C ILE A 184 -0.17 1.95 4.66
N LEU A 185 0.26 1.62 5.87
CA LEU A 185 1.14 0.50 6.19
C LEU A 185 0.61 -0.29 7.38
N ALA A 186 0.77 -1.62 7.33
CA ALA A 186 0.44 -2.53 8.41
C ALA A 186 1.56 -3.55 8.67
N ASP A 187 2.83 -3.16 8.45
CA ASP A 187 3.98 -4.05 8.37
C ASP A 187 5.00 -3.88 9.50
N ALA A 188 4.70 -3.05 10.52
CA ALA A 188 5.59 -2.84 11.66
C ALA A 188 5.64 -4.10 12.54
N PRO A 189 6.82 -4.73 12.73
CA PRO A 189 6.92 -6.00 13.47
C PRO A 189 6.34 -5.95 14.89
N GLY A 190 6.52 -4.81 15.59
CA GLY A 190 5.96 -4.63 16.93
C GLY A 190 4.43 -4.62 16.94
N MET A 191 3.78 -4.04 15.92
CA MET A 191 2.33 -4.03 15.78
C MET A 191 1.79 -5.41 15.39
N LEU A 192 2.43 -6.08 14.43
CA LEU A 192 2.06 -7.43 14.00
C LEU A 192 2.15 -8.42 15.16
N LYS A 193 3.22 -8.33 15.96
CA LYS A 193 3.36 -9.15 17.18
C LYS A 193 2.20 -8.92 18.17
N ILE A 194 1.74 -7.67 18.34
CA ILE A 194 0.60 -7.38 19.21
C ILE A 194 -0.69 -8.03 18.68
N PHE A 195 -0.90 -8.00 17.37
CA PHE A 195 -2.04 -8.70 16.77
C PHE A 195 -1.98 -10.20 17.04
N ASP A 196 -0.83 -10.83 16.82
CA ASP A 196 -0.63 -12.26 17.04
C ASP A 196 -0.77 -12.65 18.51
N ASP A 197 -0.15 -11.90 19.44
CA ASP A 197 -0.24 -12.14 20.88
C ASP A 197 -1.68 -12.02 21.42
N ASN A 198 -2.50 -11.19 20.79
CA ASN A 198 -3.91 -11.02 21.15
C ASN A 198 -4.87 -11.92 20.35
N GLY A 199 -4.36 -12.77 19.47
CA GLY A 199 -5.18 -13.66 18.63
C GLY A 199 -6.12 -12.90 17.69
N ILE A 200 -5.67 -11.76 17.19
CA ILE A 200 -6.39 -11.01 16.15
C ILE A 200 -6.31 -11.77 14.82
N GLN A 201 -7.44 -11.96 14.17
CA GLN A 201 -7.52 -12.47 12.80
C GLN A 201 -7.80 -11.31 11.84
N ILE A 202 -6.86 -11.01 10.96
CA ILE A 202 -7.08 -10.06 9.87
C ILE A 202 -7.85 -10.78 8.76
N VAL A 203 -9.14 -10.50 8.64
CA VAL A 203 -10.02 -11.15 7.67
C VAL A 203 -10.19 -10.39 6.37
N ALA A 204 -9.89 -9.10 6.38
CA ALA A 204 -9.83 -8.23 5.22
C ALA A 204 -8.90 -7.06 5.54
N ASP A 205 -8.44 -6.36 4.54
CA ASP A 205 -7.70 -5.11 4.72
C ASP A 205 -8.05 -4.07 3.66
N ASP A 206 -7.77 -2.83 3.99
CA ASP A 206 -7.73 -1.68 3.11
C ASP A 206 -6.39 -0.94 3.34
N VAL A 207 -5.28 -1.68 3.19
CA VAL A 207 -3.93 -1.19 3.41
C VAL A 207 -3.25 -0.86 2.09
N ALA A 208 -2.60 0.31 2.01
CA ALA A 208 -2.10 0.83 0.74
C ALA A 208 -0.95 0.00 0.17
N ASN A 209 -0.08 -0.58 0.99
CA ASN A 209 1.01 -1.45 0.54
C ASN A 209 0.62 -2.95 0.46
N GLU A 210 -0.64 -3.28 0.74
CA GLU A 210 -1.17 -4.65 0.70
C GLU A 210 -2.30 -4.78 -0.35
N THR A 211 -3.53 -5.17 0.03
CA THR A 211 -4.59 -5.50 -0.96
C THR A 211 -4.97 -4.35 -1.87
N ARG A 212 -4.80 -3.09 -1.44
CA ARG A 212 -5.13 -1.92 -2.27
C ARG A 212 -4.35 -1.89 -3.59
N GLN A 213 -3.16 -2.50 -3.66
CA GLN A 213 -2.34 -2.59 -4.87
C GLN A 213 -2.91 -3.54 -5.92
N TYR A 214 -3.64 -4.56 -5.49
CA TYR A 214 -4.03 -5.70 -6.34
C TYR A 214 -5.50 -5.68 -6.79
N ARG A 215 -6.26 -4.64 -6.42
CA ARG A 215 -7.72 -4.56 -6.68
C ARG A 215 -8.09 -4.30 -8.13
N THR A 216 -7.23 -3.61 -8.88
CA THR A 216 -7.55 -3.13 -10.23
C THR A 216 -6.57 -3.71 -11.23
N ASP A 217 -7.06 -4.53 -12.15
CA ASP A 217 -6.28 -5.04 -13.25
C ASP A 217 -6.15 -4.01 -14.37
N THR A 218 -5.09 -4.13 -15.16
CA THR A 218 -4.90 -3.35 -16.36
C THR A 218 -5.80 -3.91 -17.45
N PRO A 219 -6.69 -3.12 -18.07
CA PRO A 219 -7.59 -3.62 -19.11
C PRO A 219 -6.82 -4.01 -20.37
N GLU A 220 -7.39 -4.93 -21.14
CA GLU A 220 -6.88 -5.27 -22.47
C GLU A 220 -7.18 -4.13 -23.44
N MET A 221 -6.13 -3.55 -24.04
CA MET A 221 -6.22 -2.48 -25.04
C MET A 221 -5.12 -2.65 -26.08
N THR A 222 -5.34 -2.14 -27.28
CA THR A 222 -4.37 -2.24 -28.39
C THR A 222 -3.03 -1.57 -28.05
N ASN A 223 -3.06 -0.40 -27.40
CA ASN A 223 -1.85 0.27 -26.94
C ASN A 223 -1.67 0.04 -25.43
N PRO A 224 -0.54 -0.54 -24.98
CA PRO A 224 -0.33 -0.87 -23.57
C PRO A 224 -0.15 0.36 -22.67
N VAL A 225 0.31 1.50 -23.21
CA VAL A 225 0.41 2.74 -22.40
C VAL A 225 -0.98 3.34 -22.16
N ASP A 226 -1.89 3.23 -23.15
CA ASP A 226 -3.30 3.61 -22.95
C ASP A 226 -3.96 2.70 -21.89
N ALA A 227 -3.65 1.40 -21.91
CA ALA A 227 -4.14 0.45 -20.91
C ALA A 227 -3.70 0.81 -19.49
N LEU A 228 -2.44 1.21 -19.29
CA LEU A 228 -1.96 1.68 -17.99
C LEU A 228 -2.66 2.98 -17.55
N ALA A 229 -2.86 3.92 -18.46
CA ALA A 229 -3.59 5.14 -18.16
C ALA A 229 -5.05 4.87 -17.78
N GLN A 230 -5.69 3.94 -18.48
CA GLN A 230 -7.03 3.48 -18.16
C GLN A 230 -7.10 2.73 -16.81
N LYS A 231 -6.11 1.89 -16.50
CA LYS A 231 -5.99 1.28 -15.16
C LYS A 231 -6.03 2.35 -14.08
N PHE A 232 -5.21 3.40 -14.21
CA PHE A 232 -5.19 4.47 -13.21
C PHE A 232 -6.55 5.19 -13.10
N ALA A 233 -7.24 5.43 -14.20
CA ALA A 233 -8.57 5.99 -14.19
C ALA A 233 -9.60 5.10 -13.50
N ASN A 234 -9.45 3.77 -13.62
CA ASN A 234 -10.34 2.76 -13.03
C ASN A 234 -10.06 2.49 -11.55
N MET A 235 -8.88 2.89 -11.03
CA MET A 235 -8.57 2.72 -9.61
C MET A 235 -9.53 3.52 -8.74
N ASP A 236 -10.20 2.86 -7.81
CA ASP A 236 -11.12 3.46 -6.86
C ASP A 236 -10.77 3.04 -5.41
N ASN A 237 -11.52 3.56 -4.45
CA ASN A 237 -11.44 3.19 -3.04
C ASN A 237 -10.03 3.39 -2.44
N CYS A 238 -9.37 4.49 -2.80
CA CYS A 238 -8.04 4.83 -2.28
C CYS A 238 -8.04 6.27 -1.76
N THR A 239 -7.56 6.45 -0.55
CA THR A 239 -7.48 7.76 0.11
C THR A 239 -6.62 8.79 -0.66
N LEU A 240 -5.60 8.31 -1.40
CA LEU A 240 -4.70 9.16 -2.19
C LEU A 240 -5.30 9.63 -3.52
N LEU A 241 -6.45 9.08 -3.94
CA LEU A 241 -7.09 9.39 -5.19
C LEU A 241 -8.33 10.24 -4.95
N TYR A 242 -8.48 11.32 -5.73
CA TYR A 242 -9.67 12.16 -5.62
C TYR A 242 -10.95 11.35 -5.91
N ASP A 243 -11.83 11.34 -4.93
CA ASP A 243 -13.18 10.78 -5.03
C ASP A 243 -14.16 11.69 -4.27
N LYS A 244 -15.05 12.36 -5.03
CA LYS A 244 -16.06 13.27 -4.48
C LYS A 244 -17.02 12.56 -3.52
N GLU A 245 -17.32 11.29 -3.80
CA GLU A 245 -18.34 10.51 -3.11
C GLU A 245 -17.78 9.71 -1.93
N LYS A 246 -16.45 9.71 -1.77
CA LYS A 246 -15.78 8.95 -0.69
C LYS A 246 -16.16 7.47 -0.65
N LYS A 247 -16.27 6.82 -1.81
CA LYS A 247 -16.66 5.39 -1.97
C LYS A 247 -15.81 4.41 -1.18
N ARG A 248 -14.58 4.81 -0.85
CA ARG A 248 -13.71 4.02 0.03
C ARG A 248 -14.38 3.69 1.37
N VAL A 249 -15.19 4.61 1.91
CA VAL A 249 -15.89 4.41 3.18
C VAL A 249 -16.88 3.25 3.08
N ASP A 250 -17.72 3.27 2.03
CA ASP A 250 -18.68 2.20 1.79
C ASP A 250 -17.98 0.87 1.52
N TYR A 251 -16.89 0.90 0.72
CA TYR A 251 -16.07 -0.27 0.43
C TYR A 251 -15.52 -0.93 1.70
N ILE A 252 -14.98 -0.16 2.65
CA ILE A 252 -14.46 -0.69 3.92
C ILE A 252 -15.58 -1.39 4.70
N ILE A 253 -16.75 -0.79 4.78
CA ILE A 253 -17.90 -1.39 5.50
C ILE A 253 -18.40 -2.66 4.78
N GLU A 254 -18.47 -2.65 3.46
CA GLU A 254 -18.85 -3.80 2.65
C GLU A 254 -17.87 -4.96 2.85
N GLN A 255 -16.56 -4.70 2.80
CA GLN A 255 -15.54 -5.71 3.04
C GLN A 255 -15.59 -6.27 4.47
N ALA A 256 -15.78 -5.41 5.46
CA ALA A 256 -15.92 -5.85 6.85
C ALA A 256 -17.11 -6.82 7.01
N LYS A 257 -18.24 -6.50 6.41
CA LYS A 257 -19.45 -7.36 6.45
C LYS A 257 -19.26 -8.65 5.66
N ALA A 258 -18.68 -8.58 4.47
CA ALA A 258 -18.48 -9.74 3.59
C ALA A 258 -17.58 -10.81 4.23
N HIS A 259 -16.59 -10.38 5.05
CA HIS A 259 -15.65 -11.26 5.72
C HIS A 259 -15.97 -11.50 7.22
N ASP A 260 -17.16 -11.13 7.67
CA ASP A 260 -17.59 -11.29 9.08
C ASP A 260 -16.59 -10.65 10.08
N ALA A 261 -16.05 -9.48 9.73
CA ALA A 261 -15.27 -8.70 10.68
C ALA A 261 -16.17 -8.14 11.78
N LYS A 262 -15.72 -8.24 13.03
CA LYS A 262 -16.44 -7.72 14.20
C LYS A 262 -16.05 -6.27 14.50
N GLY A 263 -14.92 -5.82 13.95
CA GLY A 263 -14.44 -4.46 14.10
C GLY A 263 -13.43 -4.06 13.03
N ILE A 264 -13.12 -2.78 13.01
CA ILE A 264 -12.18 -2.16 12.09
C ILE A 264 -11.08 -1.51 12.89
N ILE A 265 -9.83 -1.83 12.58
CA ILE A 265 -8.64 -1.19 13.15
C ILE A 265 -8.02 -0.29 12.08
N VAL A 266 -7.96 1.00 12.35
CA VAL A 266 -7.29 1.99 11.50
C VAL A 266 -5.89 2.24 12.05
N LEU A 267 -4.87 1.84 11.29
CA LEU A 267 -3.48 2.17 11.56
C LEU A 267 -3.16 3.51 10.90
N MET A 268 -3.41 4.58 11.65
CA MET A 268 -3.26 5.94 11.18
C MET A 268 -1.78 6.31 11.12
N THR A 269 -1.21 6.39 9.92
CA THR A 269 0.16 6.90 9.78
C THR A 269 0.20 8.37 10.18
N LYS A 270 1.03 8.70 11.18
CA LYS A 270 1.18 10.05 11.70
C LYS A 270 1.50 11.05 10.59
N PHE A 271 0.77 12.16 10.56
CA PHE A 271 0.87 13.21 9.52
C PHE A 271 0.50 12.71 8.11
N CYS A 272 -0.38 11.73 8.00
CA CYS A 272 -0.96 11.34 6.72
C CYS A 272 -2.31 12.02 6.48
N ASP A 273 -2.29 13.27 6.01
CA ASP A 273 -3.50 14.06 5.77
C ASP A 273 -4.60 13.30 5.00
N PRO A 274 -4.30 12.56 3.90
CA PRO A 274 -5.35 11.83 3.20
C PRO A 274 -6.09 10.80 4.09
N GLU A 275 -5.37 10.06 4.94
CA GLU A 275 -5.98 9.11 5.86
C GLU A 275 -6.77 9.82 6.96
N GLU A 276 -6.25 10.92 7.49
CA GLU A 276 -6.92 11.72 8.52
C GLU A 276 -8.26 12.29 8.03
N PHE A 277 -8.31 12.77 6.77
CA PHE A 277 -9.55 13.26 6.15
C PHE A 277 -10.61 12.17 5.92
N ASP A 278 -10.21 10.92 5.75
CA ASP A 278 -11.13 9.80 5.55
C ASP A 278 -11.59 9.18 6.89
N TYR A 279 -10.83 9.39 7.99
CA TYR A 279 -11.10 8.72 9.26
C TYR A 279 -12.47 9.05 9.86
N VAL A 280 -12.85 10.34 9.87
CA VAL A 280 -14.15 10.74 10.45
C VAL A 280 -15.35 10.13 9.70
N PRO A 281 -15.41 10.14 8.37
CA PRO A 281 -16.40 9.40 7.62
C PRO A 281 -16.41 7.89 7.92
N ILE A 282 -15.22 7.25 7.98
CA ILE A 282 -15.10 5.81 8.30
C ILE A 282 -15.68 5.52 9.68
N LYS A 283 -15.29 6.29 10.70
CA LYS A 283 -15.80 6.13 12.07
C LYS A 283 -17.33 6.21 12.12
N ARG A 284 -17.93 7.22 11.47
CA ARG A 284 -19.39 7.38 11.42
C ARG A 284 -20.07 6.20 10.71
N ALA A 285 -19.48 5.70 9.63
CA ALA A 285 -20.02 4.55 8.93
C ALA A 285 -19.93 3.27 9.77
N CYS A 286 -18.87 3.09 10.56
CA CYS A 286 -18.75 2.00 11.53
C CYS A 286 -19.88 2.06 12.57
N GLU A 287 -20.11 3.24 13.17
CA GLU A 287 -21.19 3.45 14.15
C GLU A 287 -22.55 3.10 13.56
N GLN A 288 -22.84 3.54 12.33
CA GLN A 288 -24.09 3.23 11.63
C GLN A 288 -24.24 1.75 11.27
N ALA A 289 -23.12 1.07 11.01
CA ALA A 289 -23.09 -0.36 10.68
C ALA A 289 -23.06 -1.28 11.91
N GLY A 290 -22.96 -0.73 13.13
CA GLY A 290 -22.81 -1.50 14.35
C GLY A 290 -21.46 -2.21 14.47
N LEU A 291 -20.42 -1.70 13.79
CA LEU A 291 -19.06 -2.21 13.84
C LEU A 291 -18.23 -1.40 14.86
N LEU A 292 -17.45 -2.11 15.66
CA LEU A 292 -16.47 -1.44 16.53
C LEU A 292 -15.36 -0.81 15.67
N ASN A 293 -14.85 0.34 16.09
CA ASN A 293 -13.76 1.03 15.44
C ASN A 293 -12.67 1.40 16.43
N LEU A 294 -11.42 1.07 16.09
CA LEU A 294 -10.24 1.45 16.83
C LEU A 294 -9.28 2.22 15.91
N ASN A 295 -8.82 3.38 16.34
CA ASN A 295 -7.78 4.15 15.68
C ASN A 295 -6.48 4.10 16.49
N ILE A 296 -5.39 3.68 15.86
CA ILE A 296 -4.06 3.65 16.45
C ILE A 296 -3.13 4.47 15.57
N GLU A 297 -2.53 5.51 16.16
CA GLU A 297 -1.47 6.27 15.47
C GLU A 297 -0.20 5.42 15.38
N VAL A 298 0.37 5.30 14.17
CA VAL A 298 1.60 4.55 13.89
C VAL A 298 2.64 5.45 13.23
N ASP A 299 3.90 5.14 13.47
CA ASP A 299 5.04 5.91 12.95
C ASP A 299 6.22 4.96 12.68
N ARG A 300 6.99 5.21 11.61
CA ARG A 300 8.23 4.45 11.31
C ARG A 300 9.35 4.65 12.33
N GLN A 301 9.21 5.63 13.24
CA GLN A 301 10.11 5.84 14.36
C GLN A 301 9.55 5.30 15.69
N MET A 302 8.43 4.59 15.65
CA MET A 302 7.80 4.04 16.84
C MET A 302 8.64 2.89 17.43
N VAL A 303 9.13 3.08 18.64
CA VAL A 303 9.96 2.09 19.37
C VAL A 303 9.24 1.49 20.58
N ASN A 304 8.15 2.11 21.03
CA ASN A 304 7.33 1.65 22.14
C ASN A 304 5.89 1.43 21.68
N TYR A 305 5.40 0.22 21.88
CA TYR A 305 4.08 -0.23 21.46
C TYR A 305 3.13 -0.52 22.64
N GLU A 306 3.48 -0.18 23.90
CA GLU A 306 2.69 -0.50 25.10
C GLU A 306 1.29 0.11 25.05
N GLN A 307 1.17 1.34 24.57
CA GLN A 307 -0.13 1.99 24.42
C GLN A 307 -0.98 1.25 23.37
N ALA A 308 -0.40 0.92 22.22
CA ALA A 308 -1.08 0.17 21.17
C ALA A 308 -1.52 -1.22 21.66
N ALA A 309 -0.66 -1.90 22.43
CA ALA A 309 -0.98 -3.21 23.03
C ALA A 309 -2.18 -3.11 23.97
N THR A 310 -2.20 -2.11 24.86
CA THR A 310 -3.32 -1.85 25.77
C THR A 310 -4.62 -1.57 25.01
N MET A 311 -4.56 -0.74 23.98
CA MET A 311 -5.73 -0.40 23.16
C MET A 311 -6.26 -1.62 22.38
N ILE A 312 -5.40 -2.46 21.83
CA ILE A 312 -5.78 -3.70 21.11
C ILE A 312 -6.41 -4.70 22.08
N GLN A 313 -5.82 -4.87 23.28
CA GLN A 313 -6.38 -5.76 24.29
C GLN A 313 -7.79 -5.33 24.70
N ALA A 314 -7.98 -4.05 25.03
CA ALA A 314 -9.29 -3.51 25.37
C ALA A 314 -10.29 -3.64 24.22
N PHE A 315 -9.86 -3.39 22.99
CA PHE A 315 -10.70 -3.54 21.80
C PHE A 315 -11.14 -5.00 21.60
N LYS A 316 -10.22 -5.95 21.74
CA LYS A 316 -10.51 -7.39 21.65
C LYS A 316 -11.58 -7.83 22.67
N GLU A 317 -11.55 -7.30 23.89
CA GLU A 317 -12.53 -7.64 24.94
C GLU A 317 -13.94 -7.15 24.59
N MET A 318 -14.09 -6.21 23.65
CA MET A 318 -15.37 -5.70 23.18
C MET A 318 -15.90 -6.40 21.92
N LEU A 319 -15.03 -7.14 21.18
CA LEU A 319 -15.41 -7.91 20.00
C LEU A 319 -16.17 -9.20 20.35
#